data_96b3fd5dbcb309911d77ef6ea10d6bb9
#
_entry.id   96b3fd5dbcb309911d77ef6ea10d6bb9
#
_cell.length_a   1.000
_cell.length_b   1.000
_cell.length_c   1.000
_cell.angle_alpha   90.00
_cell.angle_beta   90.00
_cell.angle_gamma   90.00
#
_symmetry.space_group_name_H-M   'P 1'
#
loop_
_entity.id
_entity.type
_entity.pdbx_description
1 polymer ?
#
loop_
_entity_poly.entity_id
_entity_poly.type
_entity_poly.pdbx_seq_one_letter_code
_entity_poly.pdbx_strand_id
1 'polypeptide(L)'
;MMLKRGIVLIMLGLIFSSCDLIYYGKIAVYENKYRAESERERREGTKKDAPGAISKDEYKEDVERVIQDIMKRPVNKKVQFEGATFIIPENTRINPKHGNIVDEKTGYGIAIMFKKDNSCTKVFYTKKVRRDLYILLYYNDKDKELDIIGQKIIRANGLTNTCK
;
A
#
# COMPACT_ATOMS: atom_id res chain seq x y z
N MET A 1 4.73 7.19 57.22
CA MET A 1 4.89 6.22 56.10
C MET A 1 3.89 6.45 54.95
N MET A 2 2.76 7.14 55.17
CA MET A 2 1.72 7.43 54.15
C MET A 2 2.11 8.49 53.09
N LEU A 3 2.92 9.49 53.44
CA LEU A 3 3.29 10.59 52.54
C LEU A 3 4.10 10.14 51.33
N LYS A 4 5.02 9.16 51.51
CA LYS A 4 5.85 8.62 50.42
C LYS A 4 5.04 7.85 49.36
N ARG A 5 3.94 7.17 49.77
CA ARG A 5 3.09 6.43 48.81
C ARG A 5 2.24 7.36 47.95
N GLY A 6 1.82 8.52 48.46
CA GLY A 6 1.06 9.50 47.70
C GLY A 6 1.90 10.16 46.58
N ILE A 7 3.18 10.46 46.86
CA ILE A 7 4.09 11.05 45.87
C ILE A 7 4.40 10.10 44.72
N VAL A 8 4.55 8.79 45.00
CA VAL A 8 4.79 7.78 43.94
C VAL A 8 3.58 7.62 43.02
N LEU A 9 2.37 7.68 43.57
CA LEU A 9 1.14 7.60 42.73
C LEU A 9 0.96 8.82 41.85
N ILE A 10 1.29 10.02 42.34
CA ILE A 10 1.25 11.25 41.53
C ILE A 10 2.28 11.22 40.42
N MET A 11 3.48 10.75 40.69
CA MET A 11 4.54 10.61 39.67
C MET A 11 4.19 9.59 38.60
N LEU A 12 3.59 8.45 38.97
CA LEU A 12 3.07 7.44 38.01
C LEU A 12 1.96 8.03 37.12
N GLY A 13 1.02 8.80 37.69
CA GLY A 13 -0.05 9.46 36.92
C GLY A 13 0.48 10.45 35.88
N LEU A 14 1.55 11.20 36.20
CA LEU A 14 2.20 12.14 35.28
C LEU A 14 2.95 11.45 34.12
N ILE A 15 3.49 10.27 34.34
CA ILE A 15 4.19 9.51 33.30
C ILE A 15 3.20 8.94 32.28
N PHE A 16 2.03 8.47 32.70
CA PHE A 16 1.01 7.97 31.80
C PHE A 16 0.36 9.08 30.95
N SER A 17 0.11 10.25 31.54
CA SER A 17 -0.46 11.39 30.79
C SER A 17 0.52 12.00 29.79
N SER A 18 1.84 11.89 30.00
CA SER A 18 2.83 12.40 29.05
C SER A 18 2.96 11.54 27.79
N CYS A 19 2.73 10.23 27.87
CA CYS A 19 2.73 9.35 26.68
C CYS A 19 1.57 9.65 25.74
N ASP A 20 0.38 9.91 26.26
CA ASP A 20 -0.78 10.28 25.45
C ASP A 20 -0.59 11.65 24.78
N LEU A 21 -0.01 12.62 25.48
CA LEU A 21 0.25 13.96 24.92
C LEU A 21 1.24 13.92 23.75
N ILE A 22 2.27 13.07 23.83
CA ILE A 22 3.24 12.87 22.76
C ILE A 22 2.59 12.17 21.56
N TYR A 23 1.69 11.20 21.80
CA TYR A 23 0.98 10.50 20.77
C TYR A 23 0.03 11.43 20.00
N TYR A 24 -0.81 12.20 20.70
CA TYR A 24 -1.70 13.19 20.10
C TYR A 24 -0.94 14.34 19.43
N GLY A 25 0.18 14.78 19.98
CA GLY A 25 1.06 15.75 19.34
C GLY A 25 1.62 15.27 18.00
N LYS A 26 2.03 14.00 17.89
CA LYS A 26 2.48 13.41 16.63
C LYS A 26 1.37 13.32 15.60
N ILE A 27 0.16 12.93 16.00
CA ILE A 27 -1.01 12.89 15.10
C ILE A 27 -1.34 14.28 14.58
N ALA A 28 -1.38 15.30 15.44
CA ALA A 28 -1.67 16.68 15.03
C ALA A 28 -0.62 17.24 14.06
N VAL A 29 0.66 16.92 14.26
CA VAL A 29 1.74 17.30 13.33
C VAL A 29 1.60 16.56 11.99
N TYR A 30 1.20 15.28 12.01
CA TYR A 30 0.97 14.49 10.80
C TYR A 30 -0.23 15.01 10.01
N GLU A 31 -1.34 15.32 10.69
CA GLU A 31 -2.54 15.88 10.04
C GLU A 31 -2.28 17.29 9.46
N ASN A 32 -1.55 18.15 10.17
CA ASN A 32 -1.19 19.45 9.66
C ASN A 32 -0.24 19.38 8.46
N LYS A 33 0.69 18.44 8.45
CA LYS A 33 1.56 18.19 7.30
C LYS A 33 0.76 17.69 6.10
N TYR A 34 -0.18 16.75 6.31
CA TYR A 34 -1.06 16.23 5.27
C TYR A 34 -1.99 17.31 4.69
N ARG A 35 -2.54 18.19 5.55
CA ARG A 35 -3.33 19.34 5.11
C ARG A 35 -2.49 20.31 4.29
N ALA A 36 -1.30 20.65 4.75
CA ALA A 36 -0.41 21.55 4.03
C ALA A 36 0.04 20.99 2.68
N GLU A 37 0.31 19.68 2.58
CA GLU A 37 0.59 19.00 1.31
C GLU A 37 -0.62 19.00 0.38
N SER A 38 -1.81 18.65 0.87
CA SER A 38 -3.03 18.64 0.07
C SER A 38 -3.46 20.05 -0.39
N GLU A 39 -3.25 21.09 0.43
CA GLU A 39 -3.47 22.48 0.03
C GLU A 39 -2.43 22.97 -0.99
N ARG A 40 -1.20 22.49 -0.89
CA ARG A 40 -0.14 22.78 -1.85
C ARG A 40 -0.45 22.14 -3.20
N GLU A 41 -0.84 20.85 -3.21
CA GLU A 41 -1.30 20.14 -4.40
C GLU A 41 -2.54 20.80 -5.02
N ARG A 42 -3.47 21.30 -4.20
CA ARG A 42 -4.64 22.03 -4.64
C ARG A 42 -4.29 23.38 -5.26
N ARG A 43 -3.32 24.12 -4.71
CA ARG A 43 -2.81 25.40 -5.25
C ARG A 43 -1.98 25.19 -6.52
N GLU A 44 -1.21 24.10 -6.59
CA GLU A 44 -0.47 23.72 -7.78
C GLU A 44 -1.40 23.18 -8.86
N GLY A 45 -2.49 22.49 -8.49
CA GLY A 45 -3.56 22.06 -9.39
C GLY A 45 -4.38 23.20 -10.02
N THR A 46 -4.47 24.35 -9.33
CA THR A 46 -5.13 25.57 -9.88
C THR A 46 -4.21 26.42 -10.75
N LYS A 47 -2.90 26.13 -10.82
CA LYS A 47 -1.98 26.77 -11.78
C LYS A 47 -1.97 26.12 -13.16
N LYS A 48 -2.95 25.28 -13.46
CA LYS A 48 -3.02 24.42 -14.67
C LYS A 48 -3.59 25.07 -15.91
N ASP A 49 -3.51 26.38 -16.03
CA ASP A 49 -3.73 27.06 -17.32
C ASP A 49 -2.39 27.34 -18.07
N ALA A 50 -1.34 26.61 -17.73
CA ALA A 50 -0.11 26.64 -18.50
C ALA A 50 -0.30 25.92 -19.84
N PRO A 51 0.15 26.48 -20.97
CA PRO A 51 0.10 25.81 -22.26
C PRO A 51 0.83 24.47 -22.21
N GLY A 52 0.10 23.36 -22.39
CA GLY A 52 0.63 21.98 -22.31
C GLY A 52 0.21 21.20 -21.06
N ALA A 53 -0.60 21.74 -20.17
CA ALA A 53 -1.18 20.98 -19.07
C ALA A 53 -2.22 20.00 -19.60
N ILE A 54 -2.02 18.70 -19.39
CA ILE A 54 -2.98 17.65 -19.70
C ILE A 54 -4.25 17.89 -18.90
N SER A 55 -5.41 17.85 -19.58
CA SER A 55 -6.70 18.01 -18.89
C SER A 55 -6.93 16.88 -17.88
N LYS A 56 -7.75 17.12 -16.86
CA LYS A 56 -8.07 16.10 -15.85
C LYS A 56 -8.75 14.87 -16.49
N ASP A 57 -9.54 15.08 -17.51
CA ASP A 57 -10.24 14.00 -18.20
C ASP A 57 -9.28 13.19 -19.06
N GLU A 58 -8.39 13.84 -19.81
CA GLU A 58 -7.33 13.20 -20.58
C GLU A 58 -6.36 12.39 -19.69
N TYR A 59 -5.99 12.93 -18.51
CA TYR A 59 -5.20 12.18 -17.53
C TYR A 59 -5.93 10.92 -17.05
N LYS A 60 -7.24 11.02 -16.78
CA LYS A 60 -8.05 9.88 -16.35
C LYS A 60 -8.13 8.80 -17.43
N GLU A 61 -8.37 9.21 -18.67
CA GLU A 61 -8.42 8.29 -19.82
C GLU A 61 -7.07 7.57 -20.02
N ASP A 62 -5.96 8.27 -19.89
CA ASP A 62 -4.62 7.69 -19.99
C ASP A 62 -4.36 6.65 -18.88
N VAL A 63 -4.74 6.97 -17.65
CA VAL A 63 -4.62 6.03 -16.52
C VAL A 63 -5.48 4.78 -16.75
N GLU A 64 -6.73 4.94 -17.13
CA GLU A 64 -7.65 3.83 -17.41
C GLU A 64 -7.13 2.95 -18.55
N ARG A 65 -6.62 3.55 -19.63
CA ARG A 65 -6.02 2.81 -20.75
C ARG A 65 -4.83 1.96 -20.32
N VAL A 66 -3.94 2.50 -19.50
CA VAL A 66 -2.77 1.74 -18.98
C VAL A 66 -3.22 0.62 -18.05
N ILE A 67 -4.20 0.85 -17.18
CA ILE A 67 -4.78 -0.18 -16.31
C ILE A 67 -5.35 -1.33 -17.14
N GLN A 68 -6.16 -1.03 -18.14
CA GLN A 68 -6.77 -2.01 -19.05
C GLN A 68 -5.72 -2.79 -19.85
N ASP A 69 -4.64 -2.13 -20.23
CA ASP A 69 -3.51 -2.78 -20.92
C ASP A 69 -2.78 -3.74 -19.98
N ILE A 70 -2.45 -3.34 -18.75
CA ILE A 70 -1.80 -4.22 -17.75
C ILE A 70 -2.65 -5.48 -17.51
N MET A 71 -3.98 -5.35 -17.41
CA MET A 71 -4.87 -6.48 -17.14
C MET A 71 -4.89 -7.54 -18.27
N LYS A 72 -4.53 -7.15 -19.48
CA LYS A 72 -4.46 -8.05 -20.65
C LYS A 72 -3.09 -8.70 -20.85
N ARG A 73 -2.04 -8.16 -20.21
CA ARG A 73 -0.66 -8.65 -20.39
C ARG A 73 -0.46 -10.07 -19.87
N PRO A 74 0.45 -10.86 -20.45
CA PRO A 74 0.82 -12.16 -19.92
C PRO A 74 1.52 -12.01 -18.56
N VAL A 75 1.23 -12.94 -17.64
CA VAL A 75 1.85 -13.00 -16.31
C VAL A 75 3.07 -13.93 -16.40
N ASN A 76 4.22 -13.37 -16.73
CA ASN A 76 5.46 -14.13 -17.01
C ASN A 76 6.74 -13.43 -16.50
N LYS A 77 6.67 -12.18 -16.03
CA LYS A 77 7.84 -11.44 -15.60
C LYS A 77 8.23 -11.78 -14.17
N LYS A 78 9.48 -12.20 -13.97
CA LYS A 78 10.05 -12.48 -12.65
C LYS A 78 10.58 -11.19 -12.02
N VAL A 79 10.18 -10.93 -10.78
CA VAL A 79 10.65 -9.79 -9.97
C VAL A 79 11.00 -10.25 -8.56
N GLN A 80 11.90 -9.52 -7.91
CA GLN A 80 12.23 -9.73 -6.50
C GLN A 80 11.39 -8.79 -5.62
N PHE A 81 10.77 -9.33 -4.58
CA PHE A 81 10.07 -8.56 -3.57
C PHE A 81 10.20 -9.21 -2.20
N GLU A 82 10.69 -8.47 -1.19
CA GLU A 82 10.89 -8.93 0.19
C GLU A 82 11.70 -10.25 0.32
N GLY A 83 12.68 -10.44 -0.56
CA GLY A 83 13.55 -11.62 -0.57
C GLY A 83 12.98 -12.87 -1.24
N ALA A 84 11.84 -12.76 -1.92
CA ALA A 84 11.26 -13.83 -2.72
C ALA A 84 11.05 -13.40 -4.17
N THR A 85 11.05 -14.40 -5.06
CA THR A 85 10.73 -14.20 -6.48
C THR A 85 9.23 -14.30 -6.70
N PHE A 86 8.67 -13.31 -7.40
CA PHE A 86 7.28 -13.29 -7.84
C PHE A 86 7.19 -13.18 -9.35
N ILE A 87 6.10 -13.70 -9.91
CA ILE A 87 5.77 -13.61 -11.33
C ILE A 87 4.59 -12.65 -11.46
N ILE A 88 4.79 -11.59 -12.22
CA ILE A 88 3.81 -10.50 -12.42
C ILE A 88 3.58 -10.24 -13.91
N PRO A 89 2.62 -9.37 -14.28
CA PRO A 89 2.41 -9.01 -15.68
C PRO A 89 3.66 -8.43 -16.32
N GLU A 90 3.82 -8.69 -17.61
CA GLU A 90 4.92 -8.21 -18.43
C GLU A 90 4.99 -6.67 -18.44
N ASN A 91 6.21 -6.10 -18.54
CA ASN A 91 6.44 -4.66 -18.51
C ASN A 91 5.88 -3.93 -17.28
N THR A 92 5.76 -4.66 -16.14
CA THR A 92 5.37 -4.08 -14.86
C THR A 92 6.44 -4.31 -13.79
N ARG A 93 6.35 -3.58 -12.70
CA ARG A 93 7.15 -3.76 -11.50
C ARG A 93 6.28 -3.67 -10.25
N ILE A 94 6.77 -4.17 -9.13
CA ILE A 94 6.16 -3.93 -7.83
C ILE A 94 6.68 -2.60 -7.30
N ASN A 95 5.78 -1.68 -6.96
CA ASN A 95 6.14 -0.42 -6.32
C ASN A 95 6.69 -0.71 -4.91
N PRO A 96 7.93 -0.35 -4.59
CA PRO A 96 8.55 -0.72 -3.32
C PRO A 96 7.89 -0.03 -2.11
N LYS A 97 7.23 1.10 -2.30
CA LYS A 97 6.57 1.85 -1.23
C LYS A 97 5.19 1.30 -0.88
N HIS A 98 4.42 0.89 -1.89
CA HIS A 98 3.01 0.52 -1.72
C HIS A 98 2.73 -0.95 -2.01
N GLY A 99 3.66 -1.66 -2.66
CA GLY A 99 3.50 -3.06 -3.03
C GLY A 99 2.58 -3.31 -4.23
N ASN A 100 1.98 -2.27 -4.82
CA ASN A 100 1.10 -2.41 -5.97
C ASN A 100 1.88 -2.66 -7.26
N ILE A 101 1.22 -3.32 -8.21
CA ILE A 101 1.77 -3.59 -9.54
C ILE A 101 1.56 -2.34 -10.40
N VAL A 102 2.66 -1.80 -10.93
CA VAL A 102 2.66 -0.59 -11.76
C VAL A 102 3.38 -0.84 -13.08
N ASP A 103 2.93 -0.17 -14.13
CA ASP A 103 3.62 -0.12 -15.41
C ASP A 103 5.00 0.51 -15.28
N GLU A 104 6.02 -0.05 -15.92
CA GLU A 104 7.40 0.43 -15.79
C GLU A 104 7.62 1.80 -16.42
N LYS A 105 6.90 2.10 -17.50
CA LYS A 105 7.09 3.32 -18.29
C LYS A 105 6.34 4.50 -17.68
N THR A 106 5.08 4.29 -17.29
CA THR A 106 4.19 5.37 -16.84
C THR A 106 4.10 5.50 -15.33
N GLY A 107 4.36 4.40 -14.58
CA GLY A 107 4.17 4.35 -13.15
C GLY A 107 2.71 4.16 -12.70
N TYR A 108 1.74 4.17 -13.63
CA TYR A 108 0.34 3.87 -13.32
C TYR A 108 0.17 2.38 -13.02
N GLY A 109 -0.78 2.02 -12.17
CA GLY A 109 -0.89 0.66 -11.72
C GLY A 109 -2.29 0.16 -11.46
N ILE A 110 -2.39 -1.17 -11.32
CA ILE A 110 -3.62 -1.86 -10.96
C ILE A 110 -3.76 -1.96 -9.44
N ALA A 111 -5.00 -2.12 -8.97
CA ALA A 111 -5.33 -2.25 -7.54
C ALA A 111 -5.06 -3.68 -7.01
N ILE A 112 -3.91 -4.25 -7.37
CA ILE A 112 -3.39 -5.52 -6.85
C ILE A 112 -2.08 -5.23 -6.13
N MET A 113 -1.99 -5.61 -4.85
CA MET A 113 -0.86 -5.29 -3.99
C MET A 113 -0.27 -6.53 -3.34
N PHE A 114 1.06 -6.60 -3.31
CA PHE A 114 1.80 -7.51 -2.45
C PHE A 114 2.10 -6.81 -1.13
N LYS A 115 1.73 -7.45 -0.03
CA LYS A 115 1.95 -6.91 1.31
C LYS A 115 2.65 -7.95 2.17
N LYS A 116 3.62 -7.50 2.94
CA LYS A 116 4.32 -8.33 3.91
C LYS A 116 3.51 -8.45 5.20
N ASP A 117 3.49 -9.66 5.78
CA ASP A 117 2.90 -9.95 7.07
C ASP A 117 3.76 -10.96 7.84
N ASN A 118 3.62 -10.99 9.16
CA ASN A 118 4.31 -11.94 10.03
C ASN A 118 3.49 -13.20 10.30
N SER A 119 2.24 -13.22 9.83
CA SER A 119 1.29 -14.32 10.02
C SER A 119 0.58 -14.70 8.72
N CYS A 120 0.23 -15.95 8.61
CA CYS A 120 -0.67 -16.40 7.56
C CYS A 120 -2.12 -16.06 7.91
N THR A 121 -2.91 -15.67 6.92
CA THR A 121 -4.34 -15.46 7.06
C THR A 121 -5.10 -16.22 5.98
N LYS A 122 -6.26 -16.80 6.34
CA LYS A 122 -7.14 -17.48 5.37
C LYS A 122 -7.99 -16.50 4.54
N VAL A 123 -7.97 -15.23 4.90
CA VAL A 123 -8.75 -14.18 4.19
C VAL A 123 -8.07 -13.78 2.88
N PHE A 124 -6.74 -13.92 2.81
CA PHE A 124 -5.95 -13.51 1.65
C PHE A 124 -5.15 -14.67 1.09
N TYR A 125 -4.81 -14.59 -0.19
CA TYR A 125 -3.85 -15.51 -0.79
C TYR A 125 -2.45 -15.16 -0.31
N THR A 126 -1.75 -16.15 0.25
CA THR A 126 -0.46 -15.98 0.89
C THR A 126 0.60 -16.91 0.33
N LYS A 127 1.85 -16.49 0.40
CA LYS A 127 3.04 -17.32 0.18
C LYS A 127 3.97 -17.17 1.35
N LYS A 128 4.37 -18.28 1.98
CA LYS A 128 5.40 -18.28 3.01
C LYS A 128 6.75 -18.09 2.34
N VAL A 129 7.50 -17.08 2.78
CA VAL A 129 8.84 -16.77 2.25
C VAL A 129 9.91 -17.34 3.18
N ARG A 130 9.72 -17.20 4.50
CA ARG A 130 10.59 -17.74 5.54
C ARG A 130 9.80 -17.93 6.83
N ARG A 131 10.45 -18.35 7.94
CA ARG A 131 9.78 -18.76 9.19
C ARG A 131 8.69 -17.79 9.65
N ASP A 132 8.96 -16.49 9.65
CA ASP A 132 8.06 -15.46 10.19
C ASP A 132 7.77 -14.38 9.14
N LEU A 133 7.76 -14.75 7.85
CA LEU A 133 7.47 -13.84 6.76
C LEU A 133 6.57 -14.49 5.73
N TYR A 134 5.42 -13.89 5.56
CA TYR A 134 4.43 -14.21 4.53
C TYR A 134 4.27 -12.99 3.61
N ILE A 135 4.05 -13.25 2.34
CA ILE A 135 3.61 -12.23 1.40
C ILE A 135 2.17 -12.53 1.02
N LEU A 136 1.32 -11.54 1.24
CA LEU A 136 -0.10 -11.60 0.91
C LEU A 136 -0.32 -10.90 -0.42
N LEU A 137 -1.26 -11.43 -1.21
CA LEU A 137 -1.83 -10.72 -2.34
C LEU A 137 -3.17 -10.12 -1.93
N TYR A 138 -3.27 -8.82 -2.04
CA TYR A 138 -4.45 -8.04 -1.68
C TYR A 138 -5.06 -7.40 -2.92
N TYR A 139 -6.34 -7.66 -3.20
CA TYR A 139 -7.12 -7.02 -4.26
C TYR A 139 -8.62 -7.22 -4.00
N ASN A 140 -9.47 -6.48 -4.72
CA ASN A 140 -10.91 -6.65 -4.67
C ASN A 140 -11.36 -7.75 -5.63
N ASP A 141 -11.65 -8.94 -5.11
CA ASP A 141 -12.10 -10.12 -5.87
C ASP A 141 -13.54 -10.01 -6.42
N LYS A 142 -14.29 -9.00 -6.00
CA LYS A 142 -15.62 -8.68 -6.55
C LYS A 142 -15.54 -7.93 -7.87
N ASP A 143 -14.40 -7.31 -8.15
CA ASP A 143 -14.10 -6.73 -9.45
C ASP A 143 -13.67 -7.84 -10.41
N LYS A 144 -14.54 -8.17 -11.37
CA LYS A 144 -14.35 -9.29 -12.30
C LYS A 144 -13.07 -9.18 -13.13
N GLU A 145 -12.70 -7.99 -13.54
CA GLU A 145 -11.50 -7.76 -14.36
C GLU A 145 -10.23 -7.93 -13.51
N LEU A 146 -10.22 -7.36 -12.31
CA LEU A 146 -9.13 -7.55 -11.36
C LEU A 146 -9.02 -9.01 -10.89
N ASP A 147 -10.15 -9.71 -10.73
CA ASP A 147 -10.12 -11.12 -10.33
C ASP A 147 -9.47 -12.00 -11.40
N ILE A 148 -9.76 -11.78 -12.69
CA ILE A 148 -9.14 -12.54 -13.78
C ILE A 148 -7.61 -12.48 -13.73
N ILE A 149 -7.04 -11.28 -13.60
CA ILE A 149 -5.58 -11.09 -13.53
C ILE A 149 -5.03 -11.51 -12.17
N GLY A 150 -5.77 -11.26 -11.08
CA GLY A 150 -5.44 -11.71 -9.73
C GLY A 150 -5.28 -13.23 -9.65
N GLN A 151 -6.21 -14.00 -10.21
CA GLN A 151 -6.14 -15.46 -10.27
C GLN A 151 -4.96 -15.97 -11.11
N LYS A 152 -4.59 -15.27 -12.19
CA LYS A 152 -3.38 -15.61 -12.96
C LYS A 152 -2.12 -15.43 -12.11
N ILE A 153 -2.03 -14.30 -11.37
CA ILE A 153 -0.91 -14.00 -10.47
C ILE A 153 -0.85 -15.02 -9.33
N ILE A 154 -1.98 -15.37 -8.72
CA ILE A 154 -2.07 -16.37 -7.66
C ILE A 154 -1.50 -17.70 -8.12
N ARG A 155 -1.97 -18.20 -9.28
CA ARG A 155 -1.50 -19.48 -9.85
C ARG A 155 -0.03 -19.44 -10.21
N ALA A 156 0.43 -18.38 -10.89
CA ALA A 156 1.82 -18.23 -11.30
C ALA A 156 2.81 -18.21 -10.11
N ASN A 157 2.36 -17.77 -8.94
CA ASN A 157 3.19 -17.64 -7.74
C ASN A 157 2.98 -18.75 -6.69
N GLY A 158 2.03 -19.66 -6.91
CA GLY A 158 1.69 -20.68 -5.92
C GLY A 158 1.17 -20.08 -4.61
N LEU A 159 0.44 -18.97 -4.69
CA LEU A 159 -0.21 -18.38 -3.54
C LEU A 159 -1.43 -19.20 -3.12
N THR A 160 -1.65 -19.36 -1.82
CA THR A 160 -2.78 -20.14 -1.28
C THR A 160 -3.48 -19.37 -0.17
N ASN A 161 -4.75 -19.64 0.06
CA ASN A 161 -5.50 -19.16 1.22
C ASN A 161 -5.51 -20.16 2.38
N THR A 162 -4.63 -21.15 2.34
CA THR A 162 -4.47 -22.18 3.37
C THR A 162 -3.21 -21.95 4.16
N CYS A 163 -3.33 -21.83 5.48
CA CYS A 163 -2.21 -21.70 6.41
C CYS A 163 -1.68 -23.07 6.83
N LYS A 164 -1.12 -23.83 5.90
CA LYS A 164 -0.47 -25.11 6.16
C LYS A 164 1.03 -24.98 6.28
#